data_0bf4a83165856a73e012f05828c5f457
#
_entry.id   0bf4a83165856a73e012f05828c5f457
#
_cell.length_a   1.000
_cell.length_b   1.000
_cell.length_c   1.000
_cell.angle_alpha   90.00
_cell.angle_beta   90.00
_cell.angle_gamma   90.00
#
_symmetry.space_group_name_H-M   'P 1'
#
loop_
_entity.id
_entity.type
_entity.pdbx_description
1 polymer ?
#
loop_
_entity_poly.entity_id
_entity_poly.type
_entity_poly.pdbx_seq_one_letter_code
_entity_poly.pdbx_strand_id
1 'polypeptide(L)'
;MTQKHPQSDIMAMLLDHAAAAAEAGEVPVAACIIGPDGEIVALAENRMVRDGNALAHAEIEAINAAIAARGTSRLDDCDLWVTLEPCAMCAGAIAHARLRRIYCAASDVKAGAVESGVRLFDQPTCHHHPEIYGGLSASAAEAQLRAFFAARRG
;
A
#
# COMPACT_ATOMS: atom_id res chain seq x y z
N MET A 1 -20.14 1.41 17.64
CA MET A 1 -19.92 2.36 16.53
C MET A 1 -18.49 2.24 16.00
N THR A 2 -18.34 2.02 14.71
CA THR A 2 -17.02 1.93 14.10
C THR A 2 -16.43 3.34 14.00
N GLN A 3 -15.23 3.55 14.54
CA GLN A 3 -14.58 4.84 14.51
C GLN A 3 -13.94 5.05 13.13
N LYS A 4 -14.28 6.16 12.48
CA LYS A 4 -13.67 6.56 11.22
C LYS A 4 -12.39 7.33 11.50
N HIS A 5 -11.35 7.06 10.71
CA HIS A 5 -10.08 7.75 10.80
C HIS A 5 -10.01 8.84 9.74
N PRO A 6 -9.68 10.08 10.09
CA PRO A 6 -9.40 11.11 9.10
C PRO A 6 -8.26 10.69 8.18
N GLN A 7 -8.30 11.13 6.92
CA GLN A 7 -7.30 10.75 5.91
C GLN A 7 -5.86 11.06 6.35
N SER A 8 -5.65 12.22 6.96
CA SER A 8 -4.33 12.62 7.46
C SER A 8 -3.82 11.67 8.54
N ASP A 9 -4.71 11.18 9.40
CA ASP A 9 -4.35 10.27 10.49
C ASP A 9 -3.99 8.88 9.98
N ILE A 10 -4.68 8.40 8.94
CA ILE A 10 -4.38 7.10 8.34
C ILE A 10 -2.97 7.10 7.74
N MET A 11 -2.65 8.12 6.94
CA MET A 11 -1.32 8.16 6.31
C MET A 11 -0.21 8.39 7.35
N ALA A 12 -0.45 9.21 8.38
CA ALA A 12 0.51 9.40 9.47
C ALA A 12 0.80 8.08 10.20
N MET A 13 -0.23 7.30 10.48
CA MET A 13 -0.10 5.97 11.09
C MET A 13 0.74 5.04 10.20
N LEU A 14 0.49 5.05 8.90
CA LEU A 14 1.25 4.22 7.96
C LEU A 14 2.72 4.63 7.89
N LEU A 15 3.01 5.92 7.93
CA LEU A 15 4.40 6.40 7.95
C LEU A 15 5.14 5.95 9.21
N ASP A 16 4.46 5.90 10.36
CA ASP A 16 5.04 5.36 11.59
C ASP A 16 5.36 3.87 11.45
N HIS A 17 4.46 3.09 10.85
CA HIS A 17 4.70 1.66 10.58
C HIS A 17 5.82 1.46 9.57
N ALA A 18 5.91 2.32 8.56
CA ALA A 18 7.00 2.26 7.58
C ALA A 18 8.35 2.56 8.25
N ALA A 19 8.39 3.50 9.20
CA ALA A 19 9.59 3.79 9.96
C ALA A 19 10.05 2.58 10.78
N ALA A 20 9.12 1.88 11.41
CA ALA A 20 9.42 0.64 12.14
C ALA A 20 9.96 -0.45 11.21
N ALA A 21 9.41 -0.57 10.02
CA ALA A 21 9.91 -1.51 9.01
C ALA A 21 11.35 -1.18 8.62
N ALA A 22 11.68 0.09 8.44
CA ALA A 22 13.04 0.53 8.12
C ALA A 22 14.03 0.14 9.22
N GLU A 23 13.65 0.26 10.49
CA GLU A 23 14.47 -0.17 11.61
C GLU A 23 14.75 -1.68 11.59
N ALA A 24 13.82 -2.46 11.06
CA ALA A 24 13.96 -3.91 10.90
C ALA A 24 14.68 -4.30 9.61
N GLY A 25 15.17 -3.34 8.83
CA GLY A 25 15.92 -3.59 7.59
C GLY A 25 15.07 -3.67 6.33
N GLU A 26 13.79 -3.38 6.42
CA GLU A 26 12.89 -3.37 5.26
C GLU A 26 12.84 -2.00 4.61
N VAL A 27 12.60 -1.94 3.30
CA VAL A 27 12.23 -0.70 2.64
C VAL A 27 10.99 -0.15 3.34
N PRO A 28 10.98 1.15 3.74
CA PRO A 28 9.88 1.69 4.55
C PRO A 28 8.60 1.91 3.72
N VAL A 29 7.82 0.85 3.59
CA VAL A 29 6.49 0.89 2.97
C VAL A 29 5.52 0.20 3.92
N ALA A 30 4.39 0.85 4.14
CA ALA A 30 3.29 0.31 4.94
C ALA A 30 1.98 0.49 4.17
N ALA A 31 1.04 -0.42 4.41
CA ALA A 31 -0.26 -0.41 3.76
C ALA A 31 -1.34 -0.86 4.74
N CYS A 32 -2.57 -0.39 4.52
CA CYS A 32 -3.71 -0.89 5.27
C CYS A 32 -4.93 -1.01 4.37
N ILE A 33 -5.87 -1.84 4.81
CA ILE A 33 -7.18 -1.99 4.16
C ILE A 33 -8.21 -1.37 5.09
N ILE A 34 -8.97 -0.44 4.54
CA ILE A 34 -10.05 0.26 5.26
C ILE A 34 -11.38 -0.24 4.74
N GLY A 35 -12.24 -0.69 5.63
CA GLY A 35 -13.55 -1.20 5.29
C GLY A 35 -14.57 -0.09 5.03
N PRO A 36 -15.80 -0.47 4.65
CA PRO A 36 -16.83 0.49 4.22
C PRO A 36 -17.26 1.46 5.34
N ASP A 37 -17.11 1.07 6.59
CA ASP A 37 -17.46 1.93 7.74
C ASP A 37 -16.27 2.71 8.27
N GLY A 38 -15.12 2.67 7.57
CA GLY A 38 -13.93 3.38 7.97
C GLY A 38 -13.05 2.64 8.97
N GLU A 39 -13.36 1.37 9.26
CA GLU A 39 -12.57 0.52 10.16
C GLU A 39 -11.29 0.02 9.48
N ILE A 40 -10.23 -0.17 10.26
CA ILE A 40 -9.00 -0.80 9.78
C ILE A 40 -9.20 -2.32 9.79
N VAL A 41 -9.28 -2.91 8.59
CA VAL A 41 -9.46 -4.36 8.44
C VAL A 41 -8.13 -5.08 8.54
N ALA A 42 -7.07 -4.49 8.00
CA ALA A 42 -5.72 -5.05 8.04
C ALA A 42 -4.70 -3.94 7.95
N LEU A 43 -3.53 -4.17 8.54
CA LEU A 43 -2.41 -3.25 8.56
C LEU A 43 -1.14 -4.08 8.40
N ALA A 44 -0.27 -3.68 7.49
CA ALA A 44 0.95 -4.42 7.19
C ALA A 44 2.08 -3.50 6.74
N GLU A 45 3.28 -4.04 6.75
CA GLU A 45 4.48 -3.36 6.26
C GLU A 45 5.30 -4.38 5.46
N ASN A 46 6.28 -3.91 4.68
CA ASN A 46 7.17 -4.79 3.95
C ASN A 46 7.83 -5.80 4.88
N ARG A 47 7.88 -7.06 4.44
CA ARG A 47 8.50 -8.16 5.18
C ARG A 47 9.41 -9.02 4.29
N MET A 48 9.88 -8.47 3.18
CA MET A 48 10.70 -9.23 2.21
C MET A 48 11.97 -9.78 2.83
N VAL A 49 12.63 -8.99 3.65
CA VAL A 49 13.89 -9.38 4.32
C VAL A 49 13.60 -10.31 5.49
N ARG A 50 12.69 -9.92 6.39
CA ARG A 50 12.37 -10.71 7.59
C ARG A 50 11.81 -12.08 7.27
N ASP A 51 10.98 -12.19 6.24
CA ASP A 51 10.34 -13.45 5.84
C ASP A 51 11.10 -14.18 4.74
N GLY A 52 12.19 -13.59 4.22
CA GLY A 52 12.92 -14.19 3.10
C GLY A 52 12.02 -14.42 1.88
N ASN A 53 11.13 -13.47 1.60
CA ASN A 53 10.11 -13.63 0.56
C ASN A 53 9.99 -12.36 -0.27
N ALA A 54 10.43 -12.41 -1.52
CA ALA A 54 10.42 -11.28 -2.45
C ALA A 54 9.01 -10.76 -2.76
N LEU A 55 7.96 -11.54 -2.47
CA LEU A 55 6.58 -11.16 -2.73
C LEU A 55 5.92 -10.48 -1.52
N ALA A 56 6.59 -10.44 -0.37
CA ALA A 56 6.03 -9.94 0.89
C ALA A 56 6.05 -8.41 0.96
N HIS A 57 5.51 -7.76 -0.06
CA HIS A 57 5.26 -6.33 -0.10
C HIS A 57 4.12 -5.98 0.86
N ALA A 58 4.14 -4.77 1.41
CA ALA A 58 3.11 -4.31 2.35
C ALA A 58 1.70 -4.52 1.81
N GLU A 59 1.48 -4.22 0.54
CA GLU A 59 0.16 -4.34 -0.10
C GLU A 59 -0.31 -5.79 -0.15
N ILE A 60 0.58 -6.72 -0.54
CA ILE A 60 0.26 -8.16 -0.60
C ILE A 60 -0.10 -8.67 0.80
N GLU A 61 0.70 -8.29 1.80
CA GLU A 61 0.45 -8.71 3.19
C GLU A 61 -0.88 -8.16 3.70
N ALA A 62 -1.18 -6.88 3.43
CA ALA A 62 -2.43 -6.26 3.87
C ALA A 62 -3.65 -6.89 3.18
N ILE A 63 -3.57 -7.13 1.87
CA ILE A 63 -4.67 -7.73 1.10
C ILE A 63 -4.96 -9.15 1.62
N ASN A 64 -3.94 -9.98 1.78
CA ASN A 64 -4.11 -11.34 2.26
C ASN A 64 -4.69 -11.37 3.69
N ALA A 65 -4.21 -10.50 4.57
CA ALA A 65 -4.72 -10.40 5.93
C ALA A 65 -6.18 -9.97 5.96
N ALA A 66 -6.56 -9.02 5.11
CA ALA A 66 -7.95 -8.53 5.03
C ALA A 66 -8.90 -9.62 4.50
N ILE A 67 -8.48 -10.35 3.47
CA ILE A 67 -9.26 -11.47 2.93
C ILE A 67 -9.50 -12.52 4.01
N ALA A 68 -8.44 -12.87 4.75
CA ALA A 68 -8.54 -13.85 5.84
C ALA A 68 -9.46 -13.35 6.96
N ALA A 69 -9.30 -12.10 7.37
CA ALA A 69 -10.09 -11.51 8.46
C ALA A 69 -11.57 -11.41 8.11
N ARG A 70 -11.90 -11.09 6.87
CA ARG A 70 -13.29 -10.93 6.42
C ARG A 70 -13.93 -12.26 6.00
N GLY A 71 -13.11 -13.29 5.74
CA GLY A 71 -13.61 -14.56 5.24
C GLY A 71 -14.20 -14.47 3.83
N THR A 72 -13.75 -13.51 3.04
CA THR A 72 -14.20 -13.29 1.65
C THR A 72 -13.03 -13.45 0.70
N SER A 73 -13.32 -13.76 -0.56
CA SER A 73 -12.26 -13.87 -1.57
C SER A 73 -11.90 -12.52 -2.20
N ARG A 74 -12.77 -11.52 -2.05
CA ARG A 74 -12.60 -10.19 -2.65
C ARG A 74 -12.92 -9.10 -1.63
N LEU A 75 -12.45 -7.88 -1.93
CA LEU A 75 -12.55 -6.72 -1.04
C LEU A 75 -13.26 -5.54 -1.74
N ASP A 76 -14.37 -5.84 -2.44
CA ASP A 76 -15.08 -4.88 -3.31
C ASP A 76 -15.52 -3.60 -2.59
N ASP A 77 -15.75 -3.66 -1.28
CA ASP A 77 -16.22 -2.52 -0.47
C ASP A 77 -15.11 -1.87 0.34
N CYS A 78 -13.84 -2.23 0.10
CA CYS A 78 -12.70 -1.76 0.88
C CYS A 78 -11.79 -0.87 0.06
N ASP A 79 -11.02 -0.03 0.77
CA ASP A 79 -10.03 0.86 0.18
C ASP A 79 -8.62 0.45 0.64
N LEU A 80 -7.64 0.63 -0.23
CA LEU A 80 -6.23 0.43 0.11
C LEU A 80 -5.56 1.79 0.34
N TRP A 81 -4.80 1.89 1.42
CA TRP A 81 -3.91 3.02 1.69
C TRP A 81 -2.49 2.50 1.73
N VAL A 82 -1.56 3.18 1.08
CA VAL A 82 -0.17 2.75 1.00
C VAL A 82 0.77 3.96 0.91
N THR A 83 1.95 3.87 1.49
CA THR A 83 2.90 4.98 1.54
C THR A 83 3.70 5.17 0.25
N LEU A 84 3.70 4.18 -0.63
CA LEU A 84 4.40 4.23 -1.92
C LEU A 84 3.49 3.66 -3.00
N GLU A 85 3.53 4.25 -4.19
CA GLU A 85 2.77 3.78 -5.35
C GLU A 85 3.01 2.28 -5.60
N PRO A 86 1.95 1.46 -5.73
CA PRO A 86 2.10 0.02 -5.97
C PRO A 86 2.85 -0.32 -7.25
N CYS A 87 3.68 -1.35 -7.17
CA CYS A 87 4.35 -1.94 -8.34
C CYS A 87 3.36 -2.79 -9.16
N ALA A 88 3.83 -3.35 -10.28
CA ALA A 88 2.97 -4.15 -11.17
C ALA A 88 2.35 -5.36 -10.47
N MET A 89 3.11 -6.08 -9.64
CA MET A 89 2.61 -7.22 -8.88
C MET A 89 1.47 -6.80 -7.95
N CYS A 90 1.69 -5.73 -7.18
CA CYS A 90 0.70 -5.25 -6.22
C CYS A 90 -0.53 -4.66 -6.90
N ALA A 91 -0.34 -3.93 -8.00
CA ALA A 91 -1.45 -3.41 -8.80
C ALA A 91 -2.32 -4.56 -9.34
N GLY A 92 -1.68 -5.65 -9.79
CA GLY A 92 -2.39 -6.87 -10.21
C GLY A 92 -3.18 -7.49 -9.07
N ALA A 93 -2.59 -7.58 -7.89
CA ALA A 93 -3.27 -8.10 -6.70
C ALA A 93 -4.48 -7.23 -6.32
N ILE A 94 -4.33 -5.90 -6.39
CA ILE A 94 -5.41 -4.95 -6.14
C ILE A 94 -6.58 -5.20 -7.11
N ALA A 95 -6.27 -5.39 -8.39
CA ALA A 95 -7.28 -5.66 -9.41
C ALA A 95 -8.01 -6.99 -9.15
N HIS A 96 -7.27 -8.03 -8.80
CA HIS A 96 -7.86 -9.34 -8.48
C HIS A 96 -8.74 -9.28 -7.23
N ALA A 97 -8.32 -8.55 -6.21
CA ALA A 97 -9.07 -8.37 -4.96
C ALA A 97 -10.25 -7.39 -5.13
N ARG A 98 -10.31 -6.65 -6.22
CA ARG A 98 -11.38 -5.69 -6.52
C ARG A 98 -11.48 -4.55 -5.52
N LEU A 99 -10.34 -4.05 -5.02
CA LEU A 99 -10.35 -2.91 -4.12
C LEU A 99 -10.97 -1.68 -4.79
N ARG A 100 -11.77 -0.95 -4.02
CA ARG A 100 -12.60 0.14 -4.54
C ARG A 100 -11.77 1.40 -4.85
N ARG A 101 -10.89 1.78 -3.92
CA ARG A 101 -10.09 3.01 -4.01
C ARG A 101 -8.67 2.74 -3.54
N ILE A 102 -7.72 3.50 -4.11
CA ILE A 102 -6.32 3.46 -3.71
C ILE A 102 -5.90 4.87 -3.31
N TYR A 103 -5.33 4.98 -2.12
CA TYR A 103 -4.73 6.21 -1.60
C TYR A 103 -3.23 5.99 -1.46
N CYS A 104 -2.43 6.73 -2.23
CA CYS A 104 -0.96 6.61 -2.23
C CYS A 104 -0.32 7.88 -1.70
N ALA A 105 0.80 7.76 -1.01
CA ALA A 105 1.61 8.92 -0.62
C ALA A 105 2.60 9.28 -1.73
N ALA A 106 3.74 8.61 -1.80
CA ALA A 106 4.78 8.92 -2.79
C ALA A 106 4.55 8.20 -4.11
N SER A 107 4.90 8.85 -5.23
CA SER A 107 4.96 8.21 -6.54
C SER A 107 6.26 7.41 -6.65
N ASP A 108 6.25 6.33 -7.43
CA ASP A 108 7.43 5.52 -7.71
C ASP A 108 7.65 5.47 -9.22
N VAL A 109 8.47 6.39 -9.73
CA VAL A 109 8.73 6.54 -11.17
C VAL A 109 9.47 5.35 -11.73
N LYS A 110 10.24 4.64 -10.89
CA LYS A 110 11.09 3.52 -11.34
C LYS A 110 10.35 2.18 -11.38
N ALA A 111 9.50 1.92 -10.40
CA ALA A 111 8.85 0.61 -10.25
C ALA A 111 7.35 0.68 -10.12
N GLY A 112 6.77 1.87 -10.04
CA GLY A 112 5.33 2.05 -9.91
C GLY A 112 4.58 1.63 -11.17
N ALA A 113 3.33 1.21 -10.99
CA ALA A 113 2.50 0.72 -12.08
C ALA A 113 1.06 1.22 -12.01
N VAL A 114 0.80 2.30 -11.28
CA VAL A 114 -0.53 2.91 -11.15
C VAL A 114 -0.59 4.19 -11.98
N GLU A 115 0.12 5.24 -11.57
CA GLU A 115 0.23 6.50 -12.32
C GLU A 115 1.52 6.55 -13.13
N SER A 116 2.46 5.67 -12.82
CA SER A 116 3.77 5.55 -13.48
C SER A 116 3.86 4.21 -14.24
N GLY A 117 4.89 4.05 -15.02
CA GLY A 117 5.21 2.78 -15.68
C GLY A 117 4.11 2.27 -16.58
N VAL A 118 3.73 1.01 -16.38
CA VAL A 118 2.74 0.34 -17.24
C VAL A 118 1.31 0.84 -17.03
N ARG A 119 1.04 1.55 -15.95
CA ARG A 119 -0.32 2.04 -15.65
C ARG A 119 -1.33 0.91 -15.81
N LEU A 120 -1.21 -0.08 -14.96
CA LEU A 120 -1.92 -1.36 -15.09
C LEU A 120 -3.44 -1.18 -15.25
N PHE A 121 -4.03 -0.27 -14.48
CA PHE A 121 -5.49 -0.10 -14.50
C PHE A 121 -6.01 0.56 -15.78
N ASP A 122 -5.11 1.11 -16.60
CA ASP A 122 -5.46 1.68 -17.91
C ASP A 122 -5.31 0.68 -19.06
N GLN A 123 -4.81 -0.53 -18.77
CA GLN A 123 -4.57 -1.54 -19.82
C GLN A 123 -5.86 -2.21 -20.25
N PRO A 124 -6.01 -2.54 -21.56
CA PRO A 124 -7.23 -3.15 -22.09
C PRO A 124 -7.61 -4.48 -21.42
N THR A 125 -6.63 -5.22 -20.94
CA THR A 125 -6.86 -6.52 -20.30
C THR A 125 -7.11 -6.44 -18.80
N CYS A 126 -7.05 -5.24 -18.22
CA CYS A 126 -7.41 -5.02 -16.83
C CYS A 126 -8.88 -4.64 -16.76
N HIS A 127 -9.70 -5.48 -16.12
CA HIS A 127 -11.15 -5.30 -16.07
C HIS A 127 -11.64 -4.62 -14.78
N HIS A 128 -10.72 -4.16 -13.94
CA HIS A 128 -11.04 -3.45 -12.70
C HIS A 128 -10.29 -2.11 -12.68
N HIS A 129 -11.03 -1.03 -12.44
CA HIS A 129 -10.49 0.33 -12.46
C HIS A 129 -10.83 1.03 -11.14
N PRO A 130 -9.97 0.91 -10.11
CA PRO A 130 -10.23 1.59 -8.84
C PRO A 130 -10.07 3.10 -8.99
N GLU A 131 -10.73 3.86 -8.12
CA GLU A 131 -10.45 5.29 -7.98
C GLU A 131 -9.05 5.45 -7.37
N ILE A 132 -8.27 6.41 -7.85
CA ILE A 132 -6.88 6.61 -7.44
C ILE A 132 -6.70 8.02 -6.91
N TYR A 133 -6.13 8.12 -5.71
CA TYR A 133 -5.82 9.38 -5.03
C TYR A 133 -4.34 9.35 -4.60
N GLY A 134 -3.50 10.05 -5.34
CA GLY A 134 -2.06 10.10 -5.07
C GLY A 134 -1.65 11.41 -4.40
N GLY A 135 -0.42 11.43 -3.88
CA GLY A 135 0.20 12.62 -3.34
C GLY A 135 -0.12 12.94 -1.89
N LEU A 136 -0.85 12.06 -1.19
CA LEU A 136 -1.19 12.27 0.22
C LEU A 136 0.06 12.07 1.09
N SER A 137 0.55 13.15 1.72
CA SER A 137 1.78 13.15 2.52
C SER A 137 3.00 12.71 1.70
N ALA A 138 3.03 13.03 0.41
CA ALA A 138 4.08 12.58 -0.50
C ALA A 138 5.47 13.02 -0.05
N SER A 139 5.64 14.27 0.39
CA SER A 139 6.95 14.79 0.83
C SER A 139 7.51 14.00 2.01
N ALA A 140 6.69 13.68 3.00
CA ALA A 140 7.10 12.91 4.17
C ALA A 140 7.50 11.48 3.78
N ALA A 141 6.72 10.84 2.93
CA ALA A 141 7.00 9.49 2.45
C ALA A 141 8.30 9.45 1.62
N GLU A 142 8.48 10.42 0.74
CA GLU A 142 9.69 10.54 -0.08
C GLU A 142 10.94 10.75 0.79
N ALA A 143 10.85 11.60 1.79
CA ALA A 143 11.95 11.87 2.71
C ALA A 143 12.35 10.60 3.46
N GLN A 144 11.38 9.83 3.90
CA GLN A 144 11.60 8.58 4.63
C GLN A 144 12.33 7.55 3.74
N LEU A 145 11.89 7.41 2.49
CA LEU A 145 12.52 6.51 1.52
C LEU A 145 13.95 6.95 1.19
N ARG A 146 14.16 8.25 0.96
CA ARG A 146 15.50 8.79 0.69
C ARG A 146 16.46 8.53 1.84
N ALA A 147 15.99 8.74 3.07
CA ALA A 147 16.83 8.52 4.27
C ALA A 147 17.24 7.06 4.40
N PHE A 148 16.32 6.14 4.13
CA PHE A 148 16.59 4.70 4.17
C PHE A 148 17.67 4.31 3.16
N PHE A 149 17.51 4.71 1.90
CA PHE A 149 18.46 4.36 0.84
C PHE A 149 19.81 5.06 1.01
N ALA A 150 19.83 6.30 1.50
CA ALA A 150 21.06 7.02 1.79
C ALA A 150 21.89 6.31 2.87
N ALA A 151 21.25 5.82 3.92
CA ALA A 151 21.93 5.10 5.00
C ALA A 151 22.56 3.79 4.50
N ARG A 152 21.99 3.17 3.47
CA ARG A 152 22.50 1.90 2.93
C ARG A 152 23.59 2.07 1.89
N ARG A 153 23.73 3.27 1.31
CA ARG A 153 24.79 3.55 0.34
C ARG A 153 26.10 4.00 1.00
N GLY A 154 26.02 4.40 2.26
CA GLY A 154 27.18 4.83 3.05
C GLY A 154 28.09 3.67 3.43
#